data_f1d03830804c7ba2b3d1d68936033f95
#
_entry.id   f1d03830804c7ba2b3d1d68936033f95
#
_cell.length_a   1.000
_cell.length_b   1.000
_cell.length_c   1.000
_cell.angle_alpha   90.00
_cell.angle_beta   90.00
_cell.angle_gamma   90.00
#
_symmetry.space_group_name_H-M   'P 1'
#
loop_
_entity.id
_entity.type
_entity.pdbx_description
1 polymer ?
#
loop_
_entity_poly.entity_id
_entity_poly.type
_entity_poly.pdbx_seq_one_letter_code
_entity_poly.pdbx_strand_id
1 'polypeptide(L)'
;MEFNKQTVKALLGVVCGGIAFAAALLHLDVVAGAAGWLLGILSPLLLGCAIAFILNVPMRALERCLFPHAKKANKLRRPLALLLTVAAVSAVLALAGMVIVPGVRDAVTSIAAQVPEAFERLQESAARFQEYLPLLANQIEGLSIDWASLSQKAVGLVQNWGKGLLISGGGLVSGIVSGVTTFFIGLIFSLYILLQKEKLARQGRQLCYAFLPEAAADQLLNILRLSERTFSSFLSGQCLEAVILGTMFFVSMTLLHFPYALLVGVLIALTALIPIVGAFIGCAVGALLMLVNDPWQALWFIVLFLVLQQIEGNLIYPHVVGSSVGLPSIWVLAAVTVGGSLMGILGMLVFIPLCSVLYALLRQLTVHRLKQRRVPAEKLREPPKK
;
A
#
# COMPACT_ATOMS: atom_id res chain seq x y z
N MET A 1 58.77 24.95 2.73
CA MET A 1 57.74 23.91 2.54
C MET A 1 57.11 24.14 1.16
N GLU A 2 57.51 23.34 0.16
CA GLU A 2 56.92 23.39 -1.17
C GLU A 2 55.59 22.60 -1.10
N PHE A 3 54.49 23.33 -1.14
CA PHE A 3 53.19 22.68 -1.25
C PHE A 3 53.07 22.02 -2.62
N ASN A 4 53.13 20.70 -2.65
CA ASN A 4 52.90 19.93 -3.86
C ASN A 4 51.47 20.23 -4.42
N LYS A 5 51.37 20.45 -5.74
CA LYS A 5 50.08 20.78 -6.41
C LYS A 5 48.95 19.79 -6.05
N GLN A 6 49.25 18.56 -5.73
CA GLN A 6 48.25 17.57 -5.27
C GLN A 6 47.75 17.87 -3.87
N THR A 7 48.64 18.29 -2.95
CA THR A 7 48.24 18.64 -1.57
C THR A 7 47.37 19.92 -1.54
N VAL A 8 47.71 20.92 -2.37
CA VAL A 8 46.92 22.12 -2.52
C VAL A 8 45.51 21.82 -3.07
N LYS A 9 45.41 20.96 -4.09
CA LYS A 9 44.11 20.52 -4.65
C LYS A 9 43.26 19.77 -3.59
N ALA A 10 43.90 18.86 -2.83
CA ALA A 10 43.20 18.13 -1.77
C ALA A 10 42.71 19.07 -0.63
N LEU A 11 43.56 19.99 -0.23
CA LEU A 11 43.21 20.99 0.82
C LEU A 11 42.10 21.94 0.36
N LEU A 12 42.16 22.39 -0.90
CA LEU A 12 41.11 23.21 -1.53
C LEU A 12 39.80 22.43 -1.64
N GLY A 13 39.85 21.14 -1.99
CA GLY A 13 38.70 20.26 -2.02
C GLY A 13 38.04 20.09 -0.63
N VAL A 14 38.84 19.92 0.42
CA VAL A 14 38.32 19.80 1.80
C VAL A 14 37.72 21.13 2.28
N VAL A 15 38.38 22.26 2.01
CA VAL A 15 37.86 23.58 2.40
C VAL A 15 36.57 23.90 1.62
N CYS A 16 36.56 23.75 0.31
CA CYS A 16 35.35 23.96 -0.50
C CYS A 16 34.22 22.99 -0.10
N GLY A 17 34.53 21.72 0.18
CA GLY A 17 33.57 20.76 0.70
C GLY A 17 33.00 21.14 2.06
N GLY A 18 33.84 21.63 2.96
CA GLY A 18 33.42 22.15 4.27
C GLY A 18 32.53 23.38 4.17
N ILE A 19 32.87 24.35 3.31
CA ILE A 19 32.06 25.54 3.05
C ILE A 19 30.72 25.15 2.42
N ALA A 20 30.72 24.26 1.42
CA ALA A 20 29.49 23.77 0.78
C ALA A 20 28.58 23.02 1.78
N PHE A 21 29.16 22.21 2.65
CA PHE A 21 28.43 21.51 3.71
C PHE A 21 27.85 22.49 4.75
N ALA A 22 28.64 23.48 5.19
CA ALA A 22 28.14 24.53 6.11
C ALA A 22 27.03 25.35 5.45
N ALA A 23 27.19 25.77 4.19
CA ALA A 23 26.17 26.48 3.45
C ALA A 23 24.87 25.64 3.28
N ALA A 24 24.99 24.34 3.03
CA ALA A 24 23.85 23.44 2.95
C ALA A 24 23.13 23.28 4.30
N LEU A 25 23.85 23.29 5.42
CA LEU A 25 23.26 23.26 6.76
C LEU A 25 22.58 24.60 7.15
N LEU A 26 23.13 25.72 6.69
CA LEU A 26 22.54 27.04 6.97
C LEU A 26 21.30 27.32 6.10
N HIS A 27 21.22 26.69 4.91
CA HIS A 27 20.12 26.86 3.95
C HIS A 27 19.40 25.54 3.70
N LEU A 28 18.99 24.86 4.77
CA LEU A 28 18.27 23.57 4.68
C LEU A 28 16.95 23.69 3.90
N ASP A 29 16.30 24.83 3.95
CA ASP A 29 15.10 25.17 3.18
C ASP A 29 15.36 25.13 1.66
N VAL A 30 16.47 25.72 1.20
CA VAL A 30 16.87 25.71 -0.21
C VAL A 30 17.26 24.30 -0.65
N VAL A 31 18.00 23.57 0.17
CA VAL A 31 18.40 22.18 -0.10
C VAL A 31 17.17 21.28 -0.16
N ALA A 32 16.23 21.42 0.81
CA ALA A 32 14.98 20.67 0.81
C ALA A 32 14.11 21.03 -0.40
N GLY A 33 14.04 22.32 -0.78
CA GLY A 33 13.34 22.79 -1.97
C GLY A 33 13.93 22.21 -3.26
N ALA A 34 15.26 22.22 -3.41
CA ALA A 34 15.94 21.64 -4.55
C ALA A 34 15.76 20.12 -4.63
N ALA A 35 15.83 19.42 -3.49
CA ALA A 35 15.56 18.00 -3.42
C ALA A 35 14.09 17.67 -3.77
N GLY A 36 13.14 18.46 -3.28
CA GLY A 36 11.72 18.33 -3.60
C GLY A 36 11.44 18.56 -5.10
N TRP A 37 12.05 19.57 -5.70
CA TRP A 37 11.97 19.84 -7.13
C TRP A 37 12.54 18.69 -7.97
N LEU A 38 13.72 18.17 -7.58
CA LEU A 38 14.32 17.02 -8.27
C LEU A 38 13.47 15.75 -8.16
N LEU A 39 12.93 15.48 -6.96
CA LEU A 39 12.00 14.37 -6.75
C LEU A 39 10.70 14.56 -7.56
N GLY A 40 10.21 15.79 -7.70
CA GLY A 40 9.07 16.13 -8.56
C GLY A 40 9.31 15.76 -10.02
N ILE A 41 10.47 16.11 -10.56
CA ILE A 41 10.86 15.76 -11.94
C ILE A 41 11.03 14.24 -12.11
N LEU A 42 11.56 13.55 -11.10
CA LEU A 42 11.76 12.10 -11.13
C LEU A 42 10.48 11.32 -10.79
N SER A 43 9.43 11.96 -10.30
CA SER A 43 8.21 11.29 -9.83
C SER A 43 7.57 10.37 -10.89
N PRO A 44 7.44 10.75 -12.19
CA PRO A 44 6.88 9.85 -13.20
C PRO A 44 7.76 8.62 -13.44
N LEU A 45 9.08 8.77 -13.35
CA LEU A 45 10.03 7.66 -13.49
C LEU A 45 9.94 6.70 -12.31
N LEU A 46 9.90 7.24 -11.08
CA LEU A 46 9.75 6.45 -9.86
C LEU A 46 8.41 5.70 -9.85
N LEU A 47 7.33 6.39 -10.24
CA LEU A 47 6.02 5.78 -10.41
C LEU A 47 6.06 4.69 -11.48
N GLY A 48 6.72 4.94 -12.62
CA GLY A 48 6.92 3.95 -13.67
C GLY A 48 7.69 2.72 -13.21
N CYS A 49 8.73 2.89 -12.39
CA CYS A 49 9.44 1.79 -11.75
C CYS A 49 8.52 0.98 -10.82
N ALA A 50 7.72 1.64 -10.00
CA ALA A 50 6.77 0.98 -9.10
C ALA A 50 5.71 0.19 -9.88
N ILE A 51 5.09 0.81 -10.89
CA ILE A 51 4.12 0.14 -11.77
C ILE A 51 4.76 -1.04 -12.51
N ALA A 52 5.98 -0.87 -13.05
CA ALA A 52 6.71 -1.95 -13.70
C ALA A 52 6.97 -3.12 -12.75
N PHE A 53 7.26 -2.82 -11.51
CA PHE A 53 7.49 -3.83 -10.48
C PHE A 53 6.20 -4.63 -10.19
N ILE A 54 5.07 -3.94 -10.01
CA ILE A 54 3.75 -4.55 -9.79
C ILE A 54 3.34 -5.40 -11.00
N LEU A 55 3.40 -4.86 -12.21
CA LEU A 55 3.04 -5.56 -13.44
C LEU A 55 3.97 -6.73 -13.77
N ASN A 56 5.22 -6.71 -13.29
CA ASN A 56 6.17 -7.81 -13.53
C ASN A 56 5.73 -9.13 -12.85
N VAL A 57 4.94 -9.06 -11.77
CA VAL A 57 4.43 -10.24 -11.06
C VAL A 57 3.46 -11.04 -11.94
N PRO A 58 2.30 -10.50 -12.37
CA PRO A 58 1.39 -11.20 -13.26
C PRO A 58 2.01 -11.50 -14.62
N MET A 59 2.90 -10.63 -15.14
CA MET A 59 3.63 -10.88 -16.38
C MET A 59 4.49 -12.14 -16.30
N ARG A 60 5.23 -12.35 -15.20
CA ARG A 60 6.03 -13.57 -15.00
C ARG A 60 5.15 -14.82 -14.87
N ALA A 61 3.99 -14.70 -14.23
CA ALA A 61 3.04 -15.80 -14.14
C ALA A 61 2.50 -16.18 -15.53
N LEU A 62 2.07 -15.20 -16.32
CA LEU A 62 1.61 -15.40 -17.70
C LEU A 62 2.72 -15.93 -18.63
N GLU A 63 3.94 -15.42 -18.51
CA GLU A 63 5.09 -15.93 -19.26
C GLU A 63 5.35 -17.42 -18.99
N ARG A 64 5.20 -17.87 -17.74
CA ARG A 64 5.38 -19.28 -17.37
C ARG A 64 4.22 -20.16 -17.85
N CYS A 65 3.00 -19.64 -17.74
CA CYS A 65 1.79 -20.37 -18.12
C CYS A 65 1.69 -20.55 -19.66
N LEU A 66 1.91 -19.47 -20.41
CA LEU A 66 1.73 -19.46 -21.87
C LEU A 66 2.91 -20.08 -22.65
N PHE A 67 4.13 -19.99 -22.09
CA PHE A 67 5.34 -20.40 -22.77
C PHE A 67 6.23 -21.32 -21.94
N PRO A 68 5.74 -22.47 -21.43
CA PRO A 68 6.50 -23.33 -20.53
C PRO A 68 7.75 -23.93 -21.18
N HIS A 69 7.73 -24.18 -22.51
CA HIS A 69 8.81 -24.82 -23.27
C HIS A 69 9.53 -23.92 -24.28
N ALA A 70 9.22 -22.62 -24.30
CA ALA A 70 9.82 -21.72 -25.29
C ALA A 70 11.28 -21.41 -24.93
N LYS A 71 12.21 -21.78 -25.80
CA LYS A 71 13.62 -21.35 -25.75
C LYS A 71 13.69 -19.83 -25.69
N LYS A 72 14.64 -19.27 -24.91
CA LYS A 72 14.82 -17.83 -24.62
C LYS A 72 14.83 -16.86 -25.82
N ALA A 73 14.85 -17.38 -27.06
CA ALA A 73 15.09 -16.62 -28.28
C ALA A 73 13.83 -16.04 -28.96
N ASN A 74 12.62 -16.25 -28.44
CA ASN A 74 11.43 -15.76 -29.13
C ASN A 74 11.17 -14.29 -28.81
N LYS A 75 11.54 -13.38 -29.72
CA LYS A 75 11.46 -11.91 -29.58
C LYS A 75 10.02 -11.42 -29.29
N LEU A 76 9.00 -12.17 -29.73
CA LEU A 76 7.57 -11.84 -29.56
C LEU A 76 6.99 -12.28 -28.20
N ARG A 77 7.68 -13.16 -27.47
CA ARG A 77 7.19 -13.68 -26.18
C ARG A 77 6.92 -12.58 -25.16
N ARG A 78 7.83 -11.62 -25.02
CA ARG A 78 7.72 -10.54 -24.04
C ARG A 78 6.66 -9.50 -24.38
N PRO A 79 6.64 -8.92 -25.60
CA PRO A 79 5.61 -7.96 -25.93
C PRO A 79 4.22 -8.58 -25.85
N LEU A 80 4.06 -9.87 -26.21
CA LEU A 80 2.79 -10.56 -26.09
C LEU A 80 2.39 -10.77 -24.61
N ALA A 81 3.31 -11.25 -23.76
CA ALA A 81 3.05 -11.42 -22.34
C ALA A 81 2.72 -10.09 -21.67
N LEU A 82 3.44 -9.01 -22.02
CA LEU A 82 3.18 -7.67 -21.52
C LEU A 82 1.80 -7.16 -21.93
N LEU A 83 1.45 -7.30 -23.21
CA LEU A 83 0.14 -6.89 -23.73
C LEU A 83 -1.00 -7.65 -23.03
N LEU A 84 -0.86 -8.96 -22.89
CA LEU A 84 -1.82 -9.79 -22.18
C LEU A 84 -1.90 -9.43 -20.69
N THR A 85 -0.77 -9.09 -20.05
CA THR A 85 -0.74 -8.66 -18.64
C THR A 85 -1.49 -7.34 -18.47
N VAL A 86 -1.20 -6.36 -19.31
CA VAL A 86 -1.89 -5.06 -19.27
C VAL A 86 -3.38 -5.24 -19.55
N ALA A 87 -3.73 -6.02 -20.55
CA ALA A 87 -5.13 -6.33 -20.88
C ALA A 87 -5.83 -7.03 -19.69
N ALA A 88 -5.20 -8.03 -19.08
CA ALA A 88 -5.76 -8.75 -17.94
C ALA A 88 -5.95 -7.85 -16.72
N VAL A 89 -4.93 -7.05 -16.36
CA VAL A 89 -5.03 -6.11 -15.23
C VAL A 89 -6.08 -5.04 -15.50
N SER A 90 -6.13 -4.48 -16.72
CA SER A 90 -7.16 -3.50 -17.10
C SER A 90 -8.55 -4.12 -17.08
N ALA A 91 -8.71 -5.36 -17.52
CA ALA A 91 -9.99 -6.07 -17.45
C ALA A 91 -10.45 -6.32 -16.01
N VAL A 92 -9.54 -6.73 -15.11
CA VAL A 92 -9.84 -6.91 -13.68
C VAL A 92 -10.26 -5.59 -13.05
N LEU A 93 -9.54 -4.50 -13.31
CA LEU A 93 -9.89 -3.16 -12.79
C LEU A 93 -11.22 -2.65 -13.36
N ALA A 94 -11.49 -2.89 -14.65
CA ALA A 94 -12.76 -2.52 -15.28
C ALA A 94 -13.94 -3.31 -14.67
N LEU A 95 -13.79 -4.63 -14.51
CA LEU A 95 -14.79 -5.48 -13.86
C LEU A 95 -15.04 -5.04 -12.42
N ALA A 96 -13.98 -4.77 -11.66
CA ALA A 96 -14.11 -4.25 -10.31
C ALA A 96 -14.84 -2.91 -10.28
N GLY A 97 -14.52 -1.99 -11.18
CA GLY A 97 -15.21 -0.71 -11.34
C GLY A 97 -16.69 -0.88 -11.69
N MET A 98 -17.02 -1.81 -12.59
CA MET A 98 -18.41 -2.12 -12.95
C MET A 98 -19.23 -2.67 -11.78
N VAL A 99 -18.61 -3.33 -10.82
CA VAL A 99 -19.28 -3.83 -9.60
C VAL A 99 -19.34 -2.76 -8.52
N ILE A 100 -18.22 -2.07 -8.28
CA ILE A 100 -18.08 -1.12 -7.17
C ILE A 100 -18.85 0.18 -7.43
N VAL A 101 -18.72 0.76 -8.63
CA VAL A 101 -19.33 2.08 -8.90
C VAL A 101 -20.86 2.07 -8.73
N PRO A 102 -21.62 1.16 -9.37
CA PRO A 102 -23.06 1.09 -9.16
C PRO A 102 -23.40 0.70 -7.72
N GLY A 103 -22.70 -0.29 -7.14
CA GLY A 103 -22.95 -0.74 -5.78
C GLY A 103 -22.74 0.36 -4.73
N VAL A 104 -21.69 1.16 -4.86
CA VAL A 104 -21.47 2.32 -3.98
C VAL A 104 -22.51 3.41 -4.21
N ARG A 105 -22.89 3.67 -5.47
CA ARG A 105 -23.95 4.63 -5.78
C ARG A 105 -25.27 4.24 -5.13
N ASP A 106 -25.67 2.98 -5.31
CA ASP A 106 -26.93 2.46 -4.75
C ASP A 106 -26.90 2.48 -3.22
N ALA A 107 -25.77 2.15 -2.61
CA ALA A 107 -25.55 2.25 -1.18
C ALA A 107 -25.70 3.68 -0.67
N VAL A 108 -24.99 4.63 -1.30
CA VAL A 108 -25.03 6.05 -0.91
C VAL A 108 -26.45 6.62 -1.04
N THR A 109 -27.16 6.28 -2.11
CA THR A 109 -28.56 6.74 -2.30
C THR A 109 -29.49 6.13 -1.26
N SER A 110 -29.33 4.84 -0.94
CA SER A 110 -30.11 4.13 0.07
C SER A 110 -29.84 4.68 1.48
N ILE A 111 -28.56 4.90 1.83
CA ILE A 111 -28.18 5.51 3.11
C ILE A 111 -28.81 6.91 3.23
N ALA A 112 -28.63 7.75 2.20
CA ALA A 112 -29.15 9.11 2.21
C ALA A 112 -30.69 9.15 2.38
N ALA A 113 -31.42 8.17 1.83
CA ALA A 113 -32.86 8.05 1.97
C ALA A 113 -33.29 7.56 3.34
N GLN A 114 -32.50 6.70 3.98
CA GLN A 114 -32.86 6.08 5.28
C GLN A 114 -32.38 6.89 6.49
N VAL A 115 -31.40 7.79 6.34
CA VAL A 115 -30.90 8.61 7.44
C VAL A 115 -31.99 9.39 8.14
N PRO A 116 -32.92 10.11 7.47
CA PRO A 116 -34.00 10.83 8.15
C PRO A 116 -34.85 9.91 9.01
N GLU A 117 -35.29 8.78 8.47
CA GLU A 117 -36.12 7.80 9.17
C GLU A 117 -35.42 7.18 10.39
N ALA A 118 -34.10 6.91 10.25
CA ALA A 118 -33.28 6.43 11.37
C ALA A 118 -33.20 7.46 12.51
N PHE A 119 -33.08 8.75 12.16
CA PHE A 119 -33.09 9.83 13.16
C PHE A 119 -34.49 9.99 13.83
N GLU A 120 -35.58 9.83 13.10
CA GLU A 120 -36.94 9.82 13.68
C GLU A 120 -37.08 8.67 14.69
N ARG A 121 -36.65 7.46 14.34
CA ARG A 121 -36.66 6.29 15.25
C ARG A 121 -35.78 6.50 16.48
N LEU A 122 -34.63 7.13 16.33
CA LEU A 122 -33.75 7.48 17.46
C LEU A 122 -34.39 8.51 18.36
N GLN A 123 -35.08 9.51 17.80
CA GLN A 123 -35.82 10.52 18.55
C GLN A 123 -36.97 9.91 19.34
N GLU A 124 -37.73 9.01 18.70
CA GLU A 124 -38.78 8.26 19.39
C GLU A 124 -38.27 7.37 20.53
N SER A 125 -37.13 6.69 20.27
CA SER A 125 -36.45 5.85 21.25
C SER A 125 -35.93 6.68 22.42
N ALA A 126 -35.34 7.84 22.15
CA ALA A 126 -34.87 8.77 23.17
C ALA A 126 -36.04 9.32 24.01
N ALA A 127 -37.15 9.65 23.37
CA ALA A 127 -38.36 10.08 24.08
C ALA A 127 -38.92 8.98 25.02
N ARG A 128 -38.95 7.71 24.57
CA ARG A 128 -39.34 6.57 25.43
C ARG A 128 -38.36 6.36 26.58
N PHE A 129 -37.06 6.55 26.36
CA PHE A 129 -36.05 6.43 27.42
C PHE A 129 -36.21 7.52 28.49
N GLN A 130 -36.63 8.74 28.12
CA GLN A 130 -36.95 9.81 29.05
C GLN A 130 -38.14 9.44 29.94
N GLU A 131 -39.13 8.72 29.41
CA GLU A 131 -40.29 8.25 30.16
C GLU A 131 -39.93 7.18 31.21
N TYR A 132 -38.94 6.31 30.93
CA TYR A 132 -38.49 5.26 31.85
C TYR A 132 -37.47 5.70 32.90
N LEU A 133 -36.77 6.81 32.70
CA LEU A 133 -35.68 7.28 33.57
C LEU A 133 -35.79 8.80 33.85
N PRO A 134 -36.81 9.26 34.59
CA PRO A 134 -37.03 10.69 34.81
C PRO A 134 -35.92 11.40 35.60
N LEU A 135 -35.10 10.64 36.35
CA LEU A 135 -33.94 11.20 37.09
C LEU A 135 -32.78 11.61 36.19
N LEU A 136 -32.65 10.99 35.02
CA LEU A 136 -31.63 11.36 34.02
C LEU A 136 -32.14 12.42 33.03
N ALA A 137 -33.48 12.51 32.87
CA ALA A 137 -34.12 13.48 31.99
C ALA A 137 -33.77 14.93 32.38
N ASN A 138 -33.79 15.24 33.68
CA ASN A 138 -33.44 16.58 34.19
C ASN A 138 -31.99 16.99 33.99
N GLN A 139 -31.05 16.05 33.80
CA GLN A 139 -29.67 16.35 33.46
C GLN A 139 -29.42 16.47 31.93
N ILE A 140 -30.33 15.92 31.14
CA ILE A 140 -30.26 15.90 29.67
C ILE A 140 -31.07 17.05 29.05
N GLU A 141 -32.04 17.66 29.80
CA GLU A 141 -32.82 18.81 29.34
C GLU A 141 -31.94 20.04 29.00
N GLY A 142 -30.70 20.13 29.51
CA GLY A 142 -29.70 21.12 29.08
C GLY A 142 -29.07 20.87 27.72
N LEU A 143 -29.23 19.68 27.15
CA LEU A 143 -28.75 19.31 25.80
C LEU A 143 -29.95 19.23 24.83
N SER A 144 -30.39 20.39 24.36
CA SER A 144 -31.32 20.43 23.22
C SER A 144 -30.64 19.90 21.97
N ILE A 145 -30.74 18.58 21.75
CA ILE A 145 -30.21 17.96 20.53
C ILE A 145 -31.13 18.34 19.38
N ASP A 146 -30.67 19.19 18.50
CA ASP A 146 -31.36 19.52 17.25
C ASP A 146 -31.22 18.34 16.26
N TRP A 147 -32.13 17.36 16.39
CA TRP A 147 -32.18 16.17 15.56
C TRP A 147 -32.35 16.49 14.08
N ALA A 148 -33.06 17.57 13.74
CA ALA A 148 -33.24 17.99 12.34
C ALA A 148 -31.95 18.49 11.73
N SER A 149 -31.18 19.32 12.44
CA SER A 149 -29.85 19.77 11.95
C SER A 149 -28.84 18.63 11.90
N LEU A 150 -28.90 17.67 12.85
CA LEU A 150 -28.01 16.50 12.85
C LEU A 150 -28.34 15.58 11.66
N SER A 151 -29.60 15.30 11.38
CA SER A 151 -30.01 14.49 10.23
C SER A 151 -29.60 15.14 8.91
N GLN A 152 -29.79 16.45 8.74
CA GLN A 152 -29.37 17.20 7.55
C GLN A 152 -27.83 17.17 7.39
N LYS A 153 -27.08 17.34 8.47
CA LYS A 153 -25.61 17.21 8.45
C LYS A 153 -25.17 15.80 8.08
N ALA A 154 -25.82 14.77 8.64
CA ALA A 154 -25.53 13.37 8.32
C ALA A 154 -25.81 13.05 6.84
N VAL A 155 -26.99 13.47 6.31
CA VAL A 155 -27.31 13.34 4.89
C VAL A 155 -26.29 14.11 4.03
N GLY A 156 -25.94 15.33 4.43
CA GLY A 156 -24.91 16.14 3.74
C GLY A 156 -23.53 15.46 3.74
N LEU A 157 -23.13 14.87 4.84
CA LEU A 157 -21.88 14.10 4.93
C LEU A 157 -21.92 12.87 4.02
N VAL A 158 -22.98 12.08 4.04
CA VAL A 158 -23.16 10.90 3.18
C VAL A 158 -23.15 11.31 1.71
N GLN A 159 -23.89 12.35 1.34
CA GLN A 159 -23.91 12.86 -0.03
C GLN A 159 -22.56 13.42 -0.46
N ASN A 160 -21.86 14.15 0.40
CA ASN A 160 -20.52 14.66 0.11
C ASN A 160 -19.48 13.54 0.01
N TRP A 161 -19.56 12.52 0.87
CA TRP A 161 -18.77 11.30 0.76
C TRP A 161 -19.09 10.55 -0.52
N GLY A 162 -20.35 10.35 -0.83
CA GLY A 162 -20.77 9.72 -2.08
C GLY A 162 -20.35 10.51 -3.30
N LYS A 163 -20.54 11.83 -3.29
CA LYS A 163 -20.00 12.73 -4.32
C LYS A 163 -18.47 12.67 -4.35
N GLY A 164 -17.78 12.65 -3.22
CA GLY A 164 -16.34 12.48 -3.13
C GLY A 164 -15.86 11.15 -3.75
N LEU A 165 -16.54 10.05 -3.48
CA LEU A 165 -16.23 8.73 -4.06
C LEU A 165 -16.61 8.63 -5.55
N LEU A 166 -17.72 9.26 -5.96
CA LEU A 166 -18.23 9.22 -7.34
C LEU A 166 -17.69 10.38 -8.20
N ILE A 167 -17.48 11.58 -7.61
CA ILE A 167 -17.04 12.83 -8.28
C ILE A 167 -15.53 13.04 -8.09
N SER A 168 -14.86 12.27 -7.25
CA SER A 168 -13.39 12.16 -7.36
C SER A 168 -12.96 11.78 -8.78
N GLY A 169 -13.90 11.35 -9.64
CA GLY A 169 -13.79 11.46 -11.10
C GLY A 169 -13.93 12.88 -11.68
N GLY A 170 -14.56 13.87 -11.04
CA GLY A 170 -14.88 15.18 -11.65
C GLY A 170 -14.23 16.42 -11.01
N GLY A 171 -14.05 16.48 -9.68
CA GLY A 171 -13.36 17.59 -8.98
C GLY A 171 -11.83 17.49 -9.02
N LEU A 172 -11.33 16.36 -9.49
CA LEU A 172 -9.94 16.09 -9.81
C LEU A 172 -9.49 16.69 -11.17
N VAL A 173 -10.34 17.43 -11.91
CA VAL A 173 -9.98 17.82 -13.28
C VAL A 173 -8.69 18.67 -13.32
N SER A 174 -8.40 19.51 -12.36
CA SER A 174 -7.12 20.23 -12.32
C SER A 174 -5.98 19.44 -11.64
N GLY A 175 -6.28 18.67 -10.59
CA GLY A 175 -5.34 17.70 -9.98
C GLY A 175 -5.20 16.42 -10.78
N ILE A 176 -6.25 15.98 -11.50
CA ILE A 176 -6.24 14.83 -12.41
C ILE A 176 -5.40 15.10 -13.64
N VAL A 177 -5.45 16.29 -14.26
CA VAL A 177 -4.64 16.52 -15.46
C VAL A 177 -3.16 16.33 -15.17
N SER A 178 -2.65 16.83 -14.04
CA SER A 178 -1.26 16.58 -13.64
C SER A 178 -1.04 15.14 -13.15
N GLY A 179 -1.96 14.58 -12.36
CA GLY A 179 -1.90 13.20 -11.87
C GLY A 179 -2.07 12.18 -12.99
N VAL A 180 -3.01 12.39 -13.90
CA VAL A 180 -3.23 11.55 -15.10
C VAL A 180 -2.01 11.60 -16.01
N THR A 181 -1.47 12.79 -16.27
CA THR A 181 -0.26 12.93 -17.10
C THR A 181 0.91 12.17 -16.46
N THR A 182 1.14 12.36 -15.16
CA THR A 182 2.19 11.65 -14.42
C THR A 182 1.97 10.14 -14.43
N PHE A 183 0.71 9.69 -14.28
CA PHE A 183 0.35 8.28 -14.34
C PHE A 183 0.59 7.68 -15.73
N PHE A 184 0.13 8.34 -16.80
CA PHE A 184 0.35 7.87 -18.18
C PHE A 184 1.82 7.86 -18.56
N ILE A 185 2.58 8.89 -18.19
CA ILE A 185 4.03 8.90 -18.39
C ILE A 185 4.67 7.76 -17.59
N GLY A 186 4.29 7.57 -16.32
CA GLY A 186 4.73 6.45 -15.49
C GLY A 186 4.37 5.10 -16.10
N LEU A 187 3.17 4.94 -16.64
CA LEU A 187 2.75 3.72 -17.33
C LEU A 187 3.61 3.45 -18.56
N ILE A 188 3.85 4.46 -19.40
CA ILE A 188 4.74 4.34 -20.56
C ILE A 188 6.14 3.94 -20.11
N PHE A 189 6.72 4.59 -19.10
CA PHE A 189 8.00 4.20 -18.52
C PHE A 189 7.99 2.75 -18.04
N SER A 190 6.92 2.32 -17.36
CA SER A 190 6.79 0.94 -16.87
C SER A 190 6.85 -0.07 -18.01
N LEU A 191 6.15 0.20 -19.12
CA LEU A 191 6.16 -0.66 -20.31
C LEU A 191 7.56 -0.74 -20.92
N TYR A 192 8.26 0.39 -21.05
CA TYR A 192 9.64 0.42 -21.54
C TYR A 192 10.60 -0.34 -20.62
N ILE A 193 10.49 -0.17 -19.30
CA ILE A 193 11.29 -0.90 -18.31
C ILE A 193 11.05 -2.40 -18.45
N LEU A 194 9.81 -2.86 -18.52
CA LEU A 194 9.46 -4.28 -18.63
C LEU A 194 9.96 -4.90 -19.93
N LEU A 195 9.83 -4.18 -21.05
CA LEU A 195 10.32 -4.63 -22.35
C LEU A 195 11.85 -4.74 -22.39
N GLN A 196 12.56 -3.81 -21.73
CA GLN A 196 14.02 -3.70 -21.79
C GLN A 196 14.71 -4.12 -20.49
N LYS A 197 14.02 -4.78 -19.54
CA LYS A 197 14.58 -5.12 -18.21
C LYS A 197 15.93 -5.82 -18.24
N GLU A 198 16.16 -6.73 -19.19
CA GLU A 198 17.45 -7.43 -19.31
C GLU A 198 18.56 -6.54 -19.84
N LYS A 199 18.24 -5.64 -20.79
CA LYS A 199 19.20 -4.67 -21.32
C LYS A 199 19.61 -3.68 -20.24
N LEU A 200 18.62 -3.14 -19.51
CA LEU A 200 18.83 -2.23 -18.38
C LEU A 200 19.63 -2.89 -17.27
N ALA A 201 19.29 -4.14 -16.90
CA ALA A 201 20.05 -4.89 -15.89
C ALA A 201 21.50 -5.16 -16.32
N ARG A 202 21.74 -5.42 -17.62
CA ARG A 202 23.09 -5.58 -18.17
C ARG A 202 23.88 -4.28 -18.11
N GLN A 203 23.27 -3.18 -18.56
CA GLN A 203 23.89 -1.85 -18.51
C GLN A 203 24.21 -1.43 -17.06
N GLY A 204 23.27 -1.62 -16.13
CA GLY A 204 23.48 -1.35 -14.71
C GLY A 204 24.65 -2.16 -14.14
N ARG A 205 24.74 -3.46 -14.49
CA ARG A 205 25.88 -4.31 -14.09
C ARG A 205 27.21 -3.80 -14.68
N GLN A 206 27.22 -3.42 -15.95
CA GLN A 206 28.42 -2.86 -16.59
C GLN A 206 28.86 -1.56 -15.91
N LEU A 207 27.92 -0.67 -15.57
CA LEU A 207 28.23 0.55 -14.82
C LEU A 207 28.80 0.24 -13.45
N CYS A 208 28.23 -0.72 -12.70
CA CYS A 208 28.77 -1.11 -11.39
C CYS A 208 30.24 -1.55 -11.48
N TYR A 209 30.56 -2.45 -12.41
CA TYR A 209 31.93 -2.92 -12.56
C TYR A 209 32.87 -1.89 -13.19
N ALA A 210 32.38 -0.91 -13.93
CA ALA A 210 33.20 0.15 -14.52
C ALA A 210 33.63 1.21 -13.49
N PHE A 211 32.81 1.50 -12.50
CA PHE A 211 33.05 2.59 -11.55
C PHE A 211 33.34 2.14 -10.12
N LEU A 212 33.06 0.89 -9.76
CA LEU A 212 33.29 0.35 -8.43
C LEU A 212 34.38 -0.76 -8.47
N PRO A 213 35.15 -0.91 -7.39
CA PRO A 213 35.99 -2.07 -7.20
C PRO A 213 35.15 -3.36 -7.24
N GLU A 214 35.69 -4.45 -7.77
CA GLU A 214 34.99 -5.73 -8.00
C GLU A 214 34.21 -6.21 -6.76
N ALA A 215 34.88 -6.21 -5.59
CA ALA A 215 34.23 -6.60 -4.32
C ALA A 215 33.03 -5.72 -3.95
N ALA A 216 33.10 -4.41 -4.20
CA ALA A 216 31.99 -3.50 -3.93
C ALA A 216 30.85 -3.65 -4.96
N ALA A 217 31.22 -3.89 -6.24
CA ALA A 217 30.25 -4.18 -7.29
C ALA A 217 29.47 -5.47 -7.00
N ASP A 218 30.16 -6.54 -6.58
CA ASP A 218 29.54 -7.80 -6.20
C ASP A 218 28.60 -7.65 -5.00
N GLN A 219 29.01 -6.91 -3.97
CA GLN A 219 28.16 -6.62 -2.82
C GLN A 219 26.90 -5.86 -3.24
N LEU A 220 27.05 -4.80 -4.04
CA LEU A 220 25.93 -4.01 -4.54
C LEU A 220 24.96 -4.87 -5.37
N LEU A 221 25.49 -5.69 -6.29
CA LEU A 221 24.66 -6.58 -7.10
C LEU A 221 23.94 -7.65 -6.27
N ASN A 222 24.55 -8.11 -5.18
CA ASN A 222 23.89 -9.04 -4.25
C ASN A 222 22.76 -8.35 -3.49
N ILE A 223 22.95 -7.10 -3.04
CA ILE A 223 21.89 -6.29 -2.42
C ILE A 223 20.73 -6.07 -3.39
N LEU A 224 21.03 -5.71 -4.65
CA LEU A 224 19.99 -5.50 -5.66
C LEU A 224 19.20 -6.78 -5.98
N ARG A 225 19.86 -7.95 -6.01
CA ARG A 225 19.20 -9.25 -6.18
C ARG A 225 18.33 -9.59 -4.97
N LEU A 226 18.81 -9.33 -3.75
CA LEU A 226 18.04 -9.52 -2.53
C LEU A 226 16.79 -8.64 -2.57
N SER A 227 16.95 -7.36 -2.89
CA SER A 227 15.84 -6.41 -3.03
C SER A 227 14.82 -6.90 -4.07
N GLU A 228 15.26 -7.28 -5.25
CA GLU A 228 14.37 -7.78 -6.32
C GLU A 228 13.57 -9.01 -5.86
N ARG A 229 14.21 -9.96 -5.19
CA ARG A 229 13.54 -11.15 -4.68
C ARG A 229 12.52 -10.79 -3.60
N THR A 230 12.92 -10.00 -2.61
CA THR A 230 12.05 -9.60 -1.49
C THR A 230 10.83 -8.85 -1.98
N PHE A 231 11.02 -7.85 -2.85
CA PHE A 231 9.91 -7.09 -3.43
C PHE A 231 8.98 -7.99 -4.28
N SER A 232 9.55 -8.82 -5.15
CA SER A 232 8.76 -9.72 -6.01
C SER A 232 7.96 -10.73 -5.19
N SER A 233 8.56 -11.31 -4.15
CA SER A 233 7.88 -12.26 -3.26
C SER A 233 6.77 -11.58 -2.46
N PHE A 234 7.03 -10.39 -1.91
CA PHE A 234 6.04 -9.62 -1.17
C PHE A 234 4.83 -9.27 -2.04
N LEU A 235 5.06 -8.68 -3.23
CA LEU A 235 3.96 -8.32 -4.13
C LEU A 235 3.18 -9.53 -4.62
N SER A 236 3.86 -10.65 -4.90
CA SER A 236 3.18 -11.89 -5.28
C SER A 236 2.31 -12.43 -4.16
N GLY A 237 2.83 -12.39 -2.92
CA GLY A 237 2.10 -12.77 -1.71
C GLY A 237 0.88 -11.87 -1.51
N GLN A 238 1.05 -10.55 -1.61
CA GLN A 238 -0.02 -9.56 -1.41
C GLN A 238 -1.14 -9.71 -2.45
N CYS A 239 -0.80 -9.92 -3.73
CA CYS A 239 -1.80 -10.20 -4.76
C CYS A 239 -2.56 -11.50 -4.50
N LEU A 240 -1.86 -12.55 -4.08
CA LEU A 240 -2.49 -13.83 -3.76
C LEU A 240 -3.40 -13.73 -2.54
N GLU A 241 -2.94 -13.07 -1.49
CA GLU A 241 -3.72 -12.78 -0.28
C GLU A 241 -5.00 -12.00 -0.62
N ALA A 242 -4.91 -10.95 -1.43
CA ALA A 242 -6.04 -10.16 -1.86
C ALA A 242 -7.13 -11.00 -2.55
N VAL A 243 -6.72 -11.91 -3.45
CA VAL A 243 -7.65 -12.83 -4.13
C VAL A 243 -8.27 -13.81 -3.15
N ILE A 244 -7.46 -14.40 -2.25
CA ILE A 244 -7.97 -15.36 -1.25
C ILE A 244 -8.96 -14.67 -0.32
N LEU A 245 -8.61 -13.50 0.21
CA LEU A 245 -9.43 -12.76 1.16
C LEU A 245 -10.76 -12.33 0.53
N GLY A 246 -10.72 -11.72 -0.66
CA GLY A 246 -11.92 -11.33 -1.39
C GLY A 246 -12.84 -12.51 -1.72
N THR A 247 -12.26 -13.64 -2.14
CA THR A 247 -13.02 -14.87 -2.40
C THR A 247 -13.63 -15.44 -1.12
N MET A 248 -12.87 -15.45 -0.03
CA MET A 248 -13.32 -15.93 1.27
C MET A 248 -14.51 -15.11 1.79
N PHE A 249 -14.43 -13.79 1.71
CA PHE A 249 -15.55 -12.92 2.07
C PHE A 249 -16.75 -13.13 1.15
N PHE A 250 -16.56 -13.14 -0.17
CA PHE A 250 -17.62 -13.39 -1.12
C PHE A 250 -18.36 -14.70 -0.86
N VAL A 251 -17.62 -15.80 -0.69
CA VAL A 251 -18.20 -17.12 -0.44
C VAL A 251 -18.93 -17.18 0.90
N SER A 252 -18.29 -16.69 1.98
CA SER A 252 -18.88 -16.71 3.31
C SER A 252 -20.15 -15.85 3.40
N MET A 253 -20.14 -14.66 2.82
CA MET A 253 -21.31 -13.78 2.77
C MET A 253 -22.44 -14.40 1.92
N THR A 254 -22.10 -15.03 0.80
CA THR A 254 -23.10 -15.71 -0.06
C THR A 254 -23.72 -16.88 0.67
N LEU A 255 -22.93 -17.71 1.36
CA LEU A 255 -23.44 -18.85 2.14
C LEU A 255 -24.35 -18.41 3.31
N LEU A 256 -24.01 -17.30 3.95
CA LEU A 256 -24.79 -16.72 5.05
C LEU A 256 -25.93 -15.80 4.56
N HIS A 257 -26.18 -15.72 3.26
CA HIS A 257 -27.22 -14.91 2.63
C HIS A 257 -27.13 -13.40 2.96
N PHE A 258 -25.92 -12.88 3.16
CA PHE A 258 -25.71 -11.45 3.29
C PHE A 258 -25.92 -10.73 1.96
N PRO A 259 -26.57 -9.55 1.95
CA PRO A 259 -26.66 -8.71 0.75
C PRO A 259 -25.28 -8.17 0.36
N TYR A 260 -25.15 -7.74 -0.88
CA TYR A 260 -23.92 -7.12 -1.42
C TYR A 260 -22.66 -8.01 -1.35
N ALA A 261 -22.77 -9.34 -1.25
CA ALA A 261 -21.65 -10.26 -1.09
C ALA A 261 -20.54 -10.06 -2.16
N LEU A 262 -20.95 -9.92 -3.44
CA LEU A 262 -20.01 -9.69 -4.54
C LEU A 262 -19.32 -8.32 -4.42
N LEU A 263 -20.08 -7.27 -4.11
CA LEU A 263 -19.54 -5.91 -3.94
C LEU A 263 -18.51 -5.87 -2.82
N VAL A 264 -18.84 -6.40 -1.65
CA VAL A 264 -17.97 -6.41 -0.47
C VAL A 264 -16.74 -7.31 -0.74
N GLY A 265 -16.92 -8.47 -1.35
CA GLY A 265 -15.81 -9.37 -1.72
C GLY A 265 -14.82 -8.71 -2.67
N VAL A 266 -15.29 -8.04 -3.73
CA VAL A 266 -14.44 -7.31 -4.68
C VAL A 266 -13.79 -6.11 -4.03
N LEU A 267 -14.52 -5.37 -3.21
CA LEU A 267 -13.98 -4.22 -2.48
C LEU A 267 -12.86 -4.65 -1.53
N ILE A 268 -13.08 -5.71 -0.75
CA ILE A 268 -12.06 -6.26 0.17
C ILE A 268 -10.86 -6.77 -0.63
N ALA A 269 -11.05 -7.46 -1.76
CA ALA A 269 -9.94 -7.90 -2.61
C ALA A 269 -9.07 -6.73 -3.09
N LEU A 270 -9.67 -5.62 -3.50
CA LEU A 270 -8.92 -4.45 -3.95
C LEU A 270 -8.27 -3.70 -2.80
N THR A 271 -8.98 -3.48 -1.72
CA THR A 271 -8.44 -2.75 -0.55
C THR A 271 -7.38 -3.57 0.17
N ALA A 272 -7.47 -4.89 0.22
CA ALA A 272 -6.47 -5.79 0.80
C ALA A 272 -5.09 -5.67 0.12
N LEU A 273 -5.00 -5.12 -1.09
CA LEU A 273 -3.69 -4.75 -1.66
C LEU A 273 -2.94 -3.71 -0.81
N ILE A 274 -3.64 -2.98 0.06
CA ILE A 274 -3.06 -2.06 1.04
C ILE A 274 -2.89 -2.82 2.35
N PRO A 275 -1.66 -3.22 2.73
CA PRO A 275 -1.45 -4.05 3.91
C PRO A 275 -2.04 -3.44 5.18
N ILE A 276 -2.67 -4.25 6.01
CA ILE A 276 -3.31 -3.89 7.28
C ILE A 276 -4.52 -2.98 7.09
N VAL A 277 -4.37 -1.83 6.44
CA VAL A 277 -5.40 -0.78 6.31
C VAL A 277 -6.54 -1.23 5.41
N GLY A 278 -6.24 -2.02 4.38
CA GLY A 278 -7.21 -2.42 3.35
C GLY A 278 -8.40 -3.21 3.89
N ALA A 279 -8.14 -4.17 4.76
CA ALA A 279 -9.18 -4.97 5.38
C ALA A 279 -10.15 -4.11 6.23
N PHE A 280 -9.61 -3.14 6.99
CA PHE A 280 -10.42 -2.23 7.80
C PHE A 280 -11.28 -1.29 6.93
N ILE A 281 -10.76 -0.80 5.80
CA ILE A 281 -11.56 -0.02 4.84
C ILE A 281 -12.70 -0.88 4.31
N GLY A 282 -12.43 -2.11 3.88
CA GLY A 282 -13.42 -3.05 3.40
C GLY A 282 -14.48 -3.36 4.47
N CYS A 283 -14.05 -3.54 5.72
CA CYS A 283 -14.94 -3.74 6.86
C CYS A 283 -15.84 -2.53 7.09
N ALA A 284 -15.29 -1.33 7.15
CA ALA A 284 -16.07 -0.11 7.42
C ALA A 284 -17.13 0.11 6.34
N VAL A 285 -16.76 -0.03 5.08
CA VAL A 285 -17.72 0.11 3.97
C VAL A 285 -18.73 -1.03 3.99
N GLY A 286 -18.31 -2.28 4.19
CA GLY A 286 -19.20 -3.43 4.29
C GLY A 286 -20.19 -3.30 5.45
N ALA A 287 -19.73 -2.89 6.63
CA ALA A 287 -20.59 -2.67 7.79
C ALA A 287 -21.61 -1.56 7.54
N LEU A 288 -21.21 -0.46 6.89
CA LEU A 288 -22.13 0.62 6.50
C LEU A 288 -23.20 0.12 5.52
N LEU A 289 -22.81 -0.70 4.54
CA LEU A 289 -23.76 -1.30 3.58
C LEU A 289 -24.77 -2.20 4.27
N MET A 290 -24.34 -2.97 5.26
CA MET A 290 -25.25 -3.83 6.04
C MET A 290 -26.15 -3.03 6.96
N LEU A 291 -25.60 -1.99 7.60
CA LEU A 291 -26.35 -1.12 8.54
C LEU A 291 -27.55 -0.46 7.89
N VAL A 292 -27.46 -0.14 6.61
CA VAL A 292 -28.56 0.45 5.83
C VAL A 292 -29.75 -0.52 5.71
N ASN A 293 -29.47 -1.82 5.57
CA ASN A 293 -30.54 -2.81 5.45
C ASN A 293 -31.13 -3.20 6.81
N ASP A 294 -30.24 -3.54 7.76
CA ASP A 294 -30.65 -4.00 9.08
C ASP A 294 -29.46 -3.88 10.06
N PRO A 295 -29.61 -3.21 11.20
CA PRO A 295 -28.57 -3.12 12.23
C PRO A 295 -28.06 -4.49 12.70
N TRP A 296 -28.92 -5.51 12.76
CA TRP A 296 -28.53 -6.87 13.13
C TRP A 296 -27.64 -7.52 12.08
N GLN A 297 -27.88 -7.28 10.80
CA GLN A 297 -27.01 -7.74 9.74
C GLN A 297 -25.64 -7.07 9.82
N ALA A 298 -25.56 -5.78 10.16
CA ALA A 298 -24.27 -5.10 10.36
C ALA A 298 -23.48 -5.73 11.51
N LEU A 299 -24.14 -6.05 12.64
CA LEU A 299 -23.52 -6.71 13.77
C LEU A 299 -22.96 -8.09 13.37
N TRP A 300 -23.77 -8.92 12.72
CA TRP A 300 -23.35 -10.23 12.25
C TRP A 300 -22.24 -10.16 11.19
N PHE A 301 -22.24 -9.14 10.35
CA PHE A 301 -21.16 -8.89 9.40
C PHE A 301 -19.85 -8.56 10.12
N ILE A 302 -19.87 -7.74 11.17
CA ILE A 302 -18.68 -7.44 11.98
C ILE A 302 -18.16 -8.73 12.64
N VAL A 303 -19.03 -9.58 13.17
CA VAL A 303 -18.64 -10.87 13.74
C VAL A 303 -18.00 -11.75 12.67
N LEU A 304 -18.62 -11.87 11.49
CA LEU A 304 -18.06 -12.60 10.35
C LEU A 304 -16.68 -12.04 9.97
N PHE A 305 -16.57 -10.71 9.87
CA PHE A 305 -15.29 -10.06 9.56
C PHE A 305 -14.21 -10.43 10.56
N LEU A 306 -14.50 -10.36 11.87
CA LEU A 306 -13.52 -10.70 12.91
C LEU A 306 -13.09 -12.17 12.82
N VAL A 307 -14.02 -13.10 12.55
CA VAL A 307 -13.71 -14.52 12.36
C VAL A 307 -12.81 -14.73 11.15
N LEU A 308 -13.15 -14.12 10.00
CA LEU A 308 -12.38 -14.25 8.78
C LEU A 308 -10.99 -13.58 8.91
N GLN A 309 -10.90 -12.44 9.63
CA GLN A 309 -9.61 -11.80 9.94
C GLN A 309 -8.74 -12.69 10.84
N GLN A 310 -9.34 -13.42 11.77
CA GLN A 310 -8.60 -14.36 12.62
C GLN A 310 -8.05 -15.55 11.81
N ILE A 311 -8.81 -16.05 10.85
CA ILE A 311 -8.35 -17.08 9.90
C ILE A 311 -7.24 -16.51 9.00
N GLU A 312 -7.41 -15.32 8.49
CA GLU A 312 -6.41 -14.63 7.66
C GLU A 312 -5.11 -14.45 8.44
N GLY A 313 -5.14 -13.80 9.61
CA GLY A 313 -3.95 -13.44 10.38
C GLY A 313 -3.18 -14.66 10.94
N ASN A 314 -3.87 -15.74 11.28
CA ASN A 314 -3.24 -16.92 11.87
C ASN A 314 -2.89 -18.01 10.84
N LEU A 315 -3.64 -18.12 9.77
CA LEU A 315 -3.46 -19.21 8.79
C LEU A 315 -2.96 -18.70 7.45
N ILE A 316 -3.63 -17.72 6.84
CA ILE A 316 -3.36 -17.29 5.46
C ILE A 316 -2.11 -16.41 5.40
N TYR A 317 -2.08 -15.33 6.18
CA TYR A 317 -0.99 -14.36 6.16
C TYR A 317 0.40 -14.98 6.40
N PRO A 318 0.62 -15.84 7.42
CA PRO A 318 1.94 -16.45 7.66
C PRO A 318 2.43 -17.32 6.51
N HIS A 319 1.50 -17.99 5.80
CA HIS A 319 1.85 -18.90 4.70
C HIS A 319 2.03 -18.18 3.37
N VAL A 320 1.26 -17.14 3.11
CA VAL A 320 1.23 -16.43 1.83
C VAL A 320 2.22 -15.27 1.79
N VAL A 321 2.20 -14.42 2.80
CA VAL A 321 3.00 -13.18 2.85
C VAL A 321 4.15 -13.29 3.85
N GLY A 322 3.91 -13.84 5.04
CA GLY A 322 4.84 -13.80 6.17
C GLY A 322 6.20 -14.45 5.87
N SER A 323 6.22 -15.58 5.14
CA SER A 323 7.46 -16.24 4.72
C SER A 323 8.28 -15.40 3.73
N SER A 324 7.64 -14.48 3.01
CA SER A 324 8.26 -13.67 1.95
C SER A 324 8.96 -12.41 2.49
N VAL A 325 8.51 -11.89 3.64
CA VAL A 325 9.00 -10.61 4.18
C VAL A 325 10.07 -10.80 5.24
N GLY A 326 9.95 -11.85 6.06
CA GLY A 326 10.91 -12.16 7.13
C GLY A 326 11.10 -11.06 8.18
N LEU A 327 10.15 -10.13 8.30
CA LEU A 327 10.15 -9.03 9.26
C LEU A 327 9.30 -9.37 10.49
N PRO A 328 9.75 -9.06 11.70
CA PRO A 328 8.88 -9.00 12.88
C PRO A 328 7.74 -7.99 12.68
N SER A 329 6.54 -8.29 13.20
CA SER A 329 5.32 -7.49 12.98
C SER A 329 5.47 -6.01 13.36
N ILE A 330 6.27 -5.69 14.38
CA ILE A 330 6.54 -4.31 14.81
C ILE A 330 7.19 -3.48 13.69
N TRP A 331 8.10 -4.08 12.91
CA TRP A 331 8.76 -3.40 11.80
C TRP A 331 7.85 -3.27 10.57
N VAL A 332 6.90 -4.21 10.40
CA VAL A 332 5.86 -4.07 9.36
C VAL A 332 4.97 -2.88 9.68
N LEU A 333 4.52 -2.74 10.94
CA LEU A 333 3.71 -1.59 11.38
C LEU A 333 4.47 -0.28 11.21
N ALA A 334 5.74 -0.22 11.61
CA ALA A 334 6.59 0.95 11.41
C ALA A 334 6.73 1.31 9.92
N ALA A 335 6.97 0.32 9.05
CA ALA A 335 7.09 0.51 7.62
C ALA A 335 5.80 1.06 6.99
N VAL A 336 4.63 0.54 7.39
CA VAL A 336 3.32 1.02 6.94
C VAL A 336 3.07 2.45 7.38
N THR A 337 3.37 2.78 8.64
CA THR A 337 3.17 4.13 9.20
C THR A 337 4.05 5.16 8.50
N VAL A 338 5.36 4.88 8.40
CA VAL A 338 6.32 5.79 7.75
C VAL A 338 6.05 5.88 6.25
N GLY A 339 5.85 4.74 5.59
CA GLY A 339 5.56 4.70 4.16
C GLY A 339 4.26 5.43 3.83
N GLY A 340 3.22 5.21 4.62
CA GLY A 340 1.93 5.87 4.48
C GLY A 340 2.00 7.39 4.61
N SER A 341 2.78 7.90 5.57
CA SER A 341 2.95 9.34 5.78
C SER A 341 3.78 10.01 4.67
N LEU A 342 4.75 9.30 4.08
CA LEU A 342 5.64 9.87 3.05
C LEU A 342 5.06 9.84 1.64
N MET A 343 4.43 8.72 1.25
CA MET A 343 3.99 8.49 -0.14
C MET A 343 2.59 7.87 -0.23
N GLY A 344 1.80 7.91 0.84
CA GLY A 344 0.47 7.31 0.88
C GLY A 344 0.48 5.80 0.64
N ILE A 345 -0.50 5.30 -0.13
CA ILE A 345 -0.67 3.87 -0.41
C ILE A 345 0.57 3.25 -1.08
N LEU A 346 1.16 3.94 -2.04
CA LEU A 346 2.39 3.48 -2.72
C LEU A 346 3.55 3.36 -1.73
N GLY A 347 3.64 4.30 -0.78
CA GLY A 347 4.63 4.23 0.29
C GLY A 347 4.47 3.00 1.16
N MET A 348 3.25 2.64 1.57
CA MET A 348 3.00 1.43 2.36
C MET A 348 3.49 0.17 1.63
N LEU A 349 3.20 0.04 0.33
CA LEU A 349 3.62 -1.09 -0.50
C LEU A 349 5.13 -1.16 -0.72
N VAL A 350 5.82 -0.02 -0.79
CA VAL A 350 7.27 0.04 -1.06
C VAL A 350 8.08 -0.11 0.23
N PHE A 351 7.64 0.52 1.33
CA PHE A 351 8.41 0.55 2.58
C PHE A 351 8.47 -0.79 3.30
N ILE A 352 7.44 -1.64 3.19
CA ILE A 352 7.49 -2.98 3.81
C ILE A 352 8.66 -3.81 3.25
N PRO A 353 8.76 -4.06 1.94
CA PRO A 353 9.90 -4.81 1.41
C PRO A 353 11.23 -4.05 1.53
N LEU A 354 11.22 -2.72 1.53
CA LEU A 354 12.42 -1.92 1.77
C LEU A 354 12.98 -2.16 3.18
N CYS A 355 12.12 -2.09 4.20
CA CYS A 355 12.47 -2.40 5.58
C CYS A 355 12.93 -3.87 5.73
N SER A 356 12.30 -4.80 5.00
CA SER A 356 12.71 -6.20 4.97
C SER A 356 14.14 -6.38 4.46
N VAL A 357 14.47 -5.73 3.35
CA VAL A 357 15.86 -5.75 2.81
C VAL A 357 16.83 -5.13 3.81
N LEU A 358 16.50 -3.97 4.37
CA LEU A 358 17.34 -3.28 5.36
C LEU A 358 17.58 -4.16 6.60
N TYR A 359 16.52 -4.77 7.12
CA TYR A 359 16.60 -5.71 8.24
C TYR A 359 17.47 -6.93 7.93
N ALA A 360 17.31 -7.51 6.74
CA ALA A 360 18.13 -8.65 6.30
C ALA A 360 19.62 -8.26 6.19
N LEU A 361 19.94 -7.08 5.64
CA LEU A 361 21.30 -6.55 5.57
C LEU A 361 21.89 -6.29 6.94
N LEU A 362 21.14 -5.63 7.83
CA LEU A 362 21.58 -5.39 9.20
C LEU A 362 21.85 -6.69 9.94
N ARG A 363 20.97 -7.69 9.80
CA ARG A 363 21.15 -9.02 10.37
C ARG A 363 22.42 -9.71 9.84
N GLN A 364 22.68 -9.64 8.53
CA GLN A 364 23.89 -10.20 7.92
C GLN A 364 25.14 -9.50 8.45
N LEU A 365 25.15 -8.18 8.51
CA LEU A 365 26.25 -7.38 9.07
C LEU A 365 26.49 -7.70 10.55
N THR A 366 25.43 -7.81 11.34
CA THR A 366 25.51 -8.15 12.76
C THR A 366 26.14 -9.54 12.96
N VAL A 367 25.63 -10.55 12.24
CA VAL A 367 26.17 -11.92 12.33
C VAL A 367 27.65 -11.95 11.91
N HIS A 368 28.00 -11.25 10.83
CA HIS A 368 29.38 -11.17 10.37
C HIS A 368 30.30 -10.53 11.42
N ARG A 369 29.89 -9.39 12.01
CA ARG A 369 30.64 -8.69 13.06
C ARG A 369 30.79 -9.50 14.33
N LEU A 370 29.73 -10.23 14.76
CA LEU A 370 29.78 -11.11 15.93
C LEU A 370 30.76 -12.26 15.72
N LYS A 371 30.79 -12.85 14.53
CA LYS A 371 31.79 -13.88 14.16
C LYS A 371 33.21 -13.33 14.18
N GLN A 372 33.44 -12.14 13.62
CA GLN A 372 34.76 -11.47 13.64
C GLN A 372 35.24 -11.20 15.09
N ARG A 373 34.32 -10.74 15.95
CA ARG A 373 34.63 -10.44 17.36
C ARG A 373 34.66 -11.66 18.26
N ARG A 374 34.40 -12.87 17.73
CA ARG A 374 34.36 -14.14 18.48
C ARG A 374 33.53 -14.06 19.76
N VAL A 375 32.39 -13.38 19.72
CA VAL A 375 31.51 -13.20 20.89
C VAL A 375 30.92 -14.57 21.26
N PRO A 376 31.09 -15.03 22.54
CA PRO A 376 30.53 -16.31 22.99
C PRO A 376 29.02 -16.33 22.87
N ALA A 377 28.45 -17.48 22.42
CA ALA A 377 27.00 -17.63 22.26
C ALA A 377 26.19 -17.44 23.55
N GLU A 378 26.82 -17.68 24.70
CA GLU A 378 26.21 -17.48 26.02
C GLU A 378 25.85 -16.04 26.31
N LYS A 379 26.65 -15.07 25.82
CA LYS A 379 26.37 -13.63 25.99
C LYS A 379 25.25 -13.13 25.10
N LEU A 380 24.85 -13.90 24.11
CA LEU A 380 23.80 -13.56 23.15
C LEU A 380 22.45 -14.23 23.47
N ARG A 381 22.43 -15.14 24.46
CA ARG A 381 21.19 -15.77 24.93
C ARG A 381 20.51 -14.85 25.94
N GLU A 382 19.18 -14.79 25.89
CA GLU A 382 18.41 -14.12 26.94
C GLU A 382 18.74 -14.77 28.29
N PRO A 383 18.87 -13.97 29.36
CA PRO A 383 19.00 -14.56 30.72
C PRO A 383 17.78 -15.42 30.97
N PRO A 384 17.96 -16.56 31.71
CA PRO A 384 16.85 -17.44 32.02
C PRO A 384 15.75 -16.63 32.71
N LYS A 385 14.53 -16.75 32.20
CA LYS A 385 13.36 -16.11 32.83
C LYS A 385 13.28 -16.59 34.27
N LYS A 386 13.40 -15.64 35.21
CA LYS A 386 13.14 -15.87 36.65
C LYS A 386 11.67 -16.16 36.88
#